data_0d6eb7b89901f8301c9cb22efdc7b75c
#
_entry.id   0d6eb7b89901f8301c9cb22efdc7b75c
#
_cell.length_a   1.000
_cell.length_b   1.000
_cell.length_c   1.000
_cell.angle_alpha   90.00
_cell.angle_beta   90.00
_cell.angle_gamma   90.00
#
_symmetry.space_group_name_H-M   'P 1'
#
loop_
_entity.id
_entity.type
_entity.pdbx_description
1 polymer ?
#
loop_
_entity_poly.entity_id
_entity_poly.type
_entity_poly.pdbx_seq_one_letter_code
_entity_poly.pdbx_strand_id
1 'polypeptide(L)'
;YSVTGNLTLQGARDLVMDIYTENYKKVYAKAPPLYDSDPLTLTLKSMAMLYYMAMQVAERRALAAMLKSATGAQLDNIGLPFGVKRNQATYATVTIRFTLSVAQKSVAMIPQGTRIRTGAGIYFATTEYAQISIGETSVDVLAKAEVVGAESNDIPPGVIDTLVDAIPFVAGAENIDTSSGGADVESDDSLTRRIWLSPTTYSCAGPRDAYEFWAMSFRSDIENAIAISPRSQPCTAYIYFMLTGGKMPSEKDISEMETFMMNEARRPMTDLVICKAPEEVEYSIDFTYYIGASSKKNADIVQQNVARAVQEYQDWQRSIGRDINPMELIYRLRAAGVKRVEMREPAFKVVESGADKEKALVQIPKLSGQPTVVYGGVED
;
A
#
# COMPACT_ATOMS: atom_id res chain seq x y z
N TYR A 1 2.43 -19.36 -11.63
CA TYR A 1 3.64 -20.19 -11.77
C TYR A 1 3.54 -21.34 -10.77
N SER A 2 3.60 -22.57 -11.22
CA SER A 2 3.75 -23.76 -10.38
C SER A 2 5.11 -24.40 -10.68
N VAL A 3 5.87 -24.70 -9.65
CA VAL A 3 7.17 -25.38 -9.78
C VAL A 3 6.98 -26.89 -9.91
N THR A 4 5.88 -27.41 -9.38
CA THR A 4 5.52 -28.85 -9.38
C THR A 4 4.49 -29.22 -10.44
N GLY A 5 4.17 -28.31 -11.38
CA GLY A 5 3.23 -28.57 -12.48
C GLY A 5 1.76 -28.66 -12.04
N ASN A 6 1.38 -27.99 -10.94
CA ASN A 6 0.02 -28.05 -10.37
C ASN A 6 -0.42 -29.48 -9.99
N LEU A 7 0.50 -30.25 -9.39
CA LEU A 7 0.20 -31.61 -8.95
C LEU A 7 -1.04 -31.63 -8.03
N THR A 8 -2.06 -32.37 -8.41
CA THR A 8 -3.25 -32.62 -7.59
C THR A 8 -3.08 -33.89 -6.76
N LEU A 9 -3.89 -34.05 -5.70
CA LEU A 9 -3.89 -35.27 -4.91
C LEU A 9 -4.26 -36.49 -5.77
N GLN A 10 -5.17 -36.32 -6.73
CA GLN A 10 -5.52 -37.40 -7.67
C GLN A 10 -4.34 -37.71 -8.58
N GLY A 11 -3.68 -36.72 -9.17
CA GLY A 11 -2.47 -36.92 -9.96
C GLY A 11 -1.33 -37.62 -9.21
N ALA A 12 -1.16 -37.29 -7.91
CA ALA A 12 -0.19 -37.99 -7.06
C ALA A 12 -0.57 -39.46 -6.81
N ARG A 13 -1.87 -39.76 -6.67
CA ARG A 13 -2.39 -41.15 -6.56
C ARG A 13 -2.17 -41.94 -7.84
N ASP A 14 -2.55 -41.37 -8.98
CA ASP A 14 -2.37 -42.00 -10.28
C ASP A 14 -0.89 -42.29 -10.53
N LEU A 15 0.01 -41.33 -10.28
CA LEU A 15 1.46 -41.50 -10.42
C LEU A 15 1.99 -42.68 -9.57
N VAL A 16 1.64 -42.74 -8.28
CA VAL A 16 2.11 -43.81 -7.36
C VAL A 16 1.57 -45.17 -7.81
N MET A 17 0.28 -45.23 -8.24
CA MET A 17 -0.34 -46.46 -8.72
C MET A 17 0.29 -46.93 -10.04
N ASP A 18 0.58 -46.01 -10.96
CA ASP A 18 1.22 -46.36 -12.25
C ASP A 18 2.66 -46.88 -12.02
N ILE A 19 3.47 -46.18 -11.19
CA ILE A 19 4.81 -46.63 -10.85
C ILE A 19 4.78 -48.04 -10.22
N TYR A 20 3.85 -48.29 -9.28
CA TYR A 20 3.71 -49.63 -8.70
C TYR A 20 3.30 -50.66 -9.74
N THR A 21 2.32 -50.35 -10.57
CA THR A 21 1.81 -51.26 -11.59
C THR A 21 2.87 -51.62 -12.64
N GLU A 22 3.67 -50.64 -13.08
CA GLU A 22 4.78 -50.90 -14.00
C GLU A 22 5.87 -51.77 -13.38
N ASN A 23 6.26 -51.51 -12.15
CA ASN A 23 7.25 -52.32 -11.45
C ASN A 23 6.73 -53.75 -11.20
N TYR A 24 5.46 -53.91 -10.83
CA TYR A 24 4.85 -55.22 -10.66
C TYR A 24 4.83 -56.04 -11.96
N LYS A 25 4.51 -55.36 -13.10
CA LYS A 25 4.54 -56.00 -14.43
C LYS A 25 5.95 -56.49 -14.81
N LYS A 26 6.99 -55.76 -14.48
CA LYS A 26 8.39 -56.15 -14.75
C LYS A 26 8.76 -57.43 -14.01
N VAL A 27 8.22 -57.66 -12.80
CA VAL A 27 8.57 -58.81 -11.95
C VAL A 27 7.68 -60.01 -12.30
N TYR A 28 6.36 -59.78 -12.47
CA TYR A 28 5.36 -60.86 -12.57
C TYR A 28 4.76 -61.02 -13.96
N ALA A 29 5.15 -60.22 -14.95
CA ALA A 29 4.62 -60.18 -16.32
C ALA A 29 3.08 -60.05 -16.42
N LYS A 30 2.41 -59.53 -15.39
CA LYS A 30 0.95 -59.30 -15.32
C LYS A 30 0.63 -58.06 -14.47
N ALA A 31 -0.57 -57.49 -14.65
CA ALA A 31 -1.02 -56.37 -13.82
C ALA A 31 -1.32 -56.82 -12.38
N PRO A 32 -1.07 -55.99 -11.35
CA PRO A 32 -1.42 -56.29 -9.98
C PRO A 32 -2.95 -56.28 -9.81
N PRO A 33 -3.54 -57.20 -8.99
CA PRO A 33 -4.92 -57.12 -8.59
C PRO A 33 -5.05 -56.05 -7.48
N LEU A 34 -5.44 -54.84 -7.84
CA LEU A 34 -5.63 -53.72 -6.88
C LEU A 34 -7.12 -53.46 -6.71
N TYR A 35 -7.64 -53.73 -5.52
CA TYR A 35 -9.02 -53.43 -5.12
C TYR A 35 -9.02 -52.26 -4.12
N ASP A 36 -10.06 -51.43 -4.13
CA ASP A 36 -10.12 -50.21 -3.33
C ASP A 36 -9.99 -50.43 -1.80
N SER A 37 -10.45 -51.56 -1.29
CA SER A 37 -10.42 -51.95 0.11
C SER A 37 -9.20 -52.80 0.50
N ASP A 38 -8.32 -53.11 -0.46
CA ASP A 38 -7.13 -53.91 -0.20
C ASP A 38 -6.12 -53.13 0.66
N PRO A 39 -5.54 -53.74 1.71
CA PRO A 39 -4.50 -53.12 2.55
C PRO A 39 -3.33 -52.55 1.75
N LEU A 40 -2.92 -53.22 0.67
CA LEU A 40 -1.88 -52.74 -0.22
C LEU A 40 -2.29 -51.43 -0.93
N THR A 41 -3.52 -51.40 -1.48
CA THR A 41 -4.07 -50.21 -2.15
C THR A 41 -4.19 -49.03 -1.17
N LEU A 42 -4.60 -49.27 0.09
CA LEU A 42 -4.66 -48.27 1.14
C LEU A 42 -3.26 -47.73 1.48
N THR A 43 -2.24 -48.61 1.52
CA THR A 43 -0.85 -48.20 1.73
C THR A 43 -0.35 -47.32 0.58
N LEU A 44 -0.58 -47.67 -0.67
CA LEU A 44 -0.21 -46.89 -1.83
C LEU A 44 -0.91 -45.52 -1.83
N LYS A 45 -2.20 -45.45 -1.48
CA LYS A 45 -2.96 -44.21 -1.34
C LYS A 45 -2.37 -43.31 -0.22
N SER A 46 -1.92 -43.95 0.89
CA SER A 46 -1.25 -43.21 1.98
C SER A 46 0.11 -42.68 1.56
N MET A 47 0.90 -43.46 0.82
CA MET A 47 2.18 -42.99 0.22
C MET A 47 1.95 -41.83 -0.76
N ALA A 48 0.90 -41.92 -1.61
CA ALA A 48 0.56 -40.82 -2.51
C ALA A 48 0.19 -39.54 -1.77
N MET A 49 -0.50 -39.67 -0.64
CA MET A 49 -0.79 -38.50 0.22
C MET A 49 0.47 -37.88 0.80
N LEU A 50 1.40 -38.67 1.33
CA LEU A 50 2.69 -38.19 1.84
C LEU A 50 3.52 -37.52 0.72
N TYR A 51 3.57 -38.13 -0.45
CA TYR A 51 4.22 -37.56 -1.63
C TYR A 51 3.61 -36.20 -2.01
N TYR A 52 2.28 -36.13 -2.09
CA TYR A 52 1.57 -34.89 -2.36
C TYR A 52 1.90 -33.81 -1.34
N MET A 53 1.86 -34.14 -0.03
CA MET A 53 2.23 -33.20 1.03
C MET A 53 3.68 -32.70 0.92
N ALA A 54 4.62 -33.60 0.61
CA ALA A 54 6.02 -33.23 0.40
C ALA A 54 6.19 -32.29 -0.80
N MET A 55 5.48 -32.55 -1.90
CA MET A 55 5.51 -31.68 -3.08
C MET A 55 4.89 -30.32 -2.81
N GLN A 56 3.81 -30.25 -2.01
CA GLN A 56 3.23 -28.97 -1.58
C GLN A 56 4.18 -28.14 -0.72
N VAL A 57 4.98 -28.80 0.14
CA VAL A 57 6.04 -28.11 0.91
C VAL A 57 7.16 -27.62 0.00
N ALA A 58 7.60 -28.43 -0.96
CA ALA A 58 8.62 -28.08 -1.94
C ALA A 58 8.16 -26.88 -2.79
N GLU A 59 6.92 -26.89 -3.29
CA GLU A 59 6.29 -25.81 -4.04
C GLU A 59 6.33 -24.50 -3.25
N ARG A 60 5.82 -24.52 -2.00
CA ARG A 60 5.80 -23.32 -1.14
C ARG A 60 7.20 -22.77 -0.89
N ARG A 61 8.19 -23.64 -0.66
CA ARG A 61 9.59 -23.20 -0.45
C ARG A 61 10.21 -22.60 -1.70
N ALA A 62 9.94 -23.20 -2.87
CA ALA A 62 10.41 -22.68 -4.14
C ALA A 62 9.80 -21.32 -4.47
N LEU A 63 8.48 -21.15 -4.25
CA LEU A 63 7.79 -19.86 -4.41
C LEU A 63 8.31 -18.80 -3.43
N ALA A 64 8.59 -19.20 -2.17
CA ALA A 64 9.14 -18.30 -1.16
C ALA A 64 10.58 -17.83 -1.46
N ALA A 65 11.31 -18.51 -2.34
CA ALA A 65 12.63 -18.10 -2.80
C ALA A 65 12.61 -17.14 -4.00
N MET A 66 11.43 -16.91 -4.60
CA MET A 66 11.28 -16.03 -5.77
C MET A 66 10.77 -14.67 -5.35
N LEU A 67 11.41 -13.59 -5.79
CA LEU A 67 11.02 -12.21 -5.46
C LEU A 67 9.53 -11.93 -5.74
N LYS A 68 8.98 -12.48 -6.83
CA LYS A 68 7.58 -12.26 -7.26
C LYS A 68 6.54 -12.87 -6.31
N SER A 69 6.88 -13.89 -5.55
CA SER A 69 5.95 -14.70 -4.75
C SER A 69 6.34 -14.82 -3.28
N ALA A 70 7.50 -14.30 -2.89
CA ALA A 70 7.94 -14.25 -1.51
C ALA A 70 7.12 -13.22 -0.72
N THR A 71 6.85 -13.51 0.54
CA THR A 71 6.10 -12.64 1.46
C THR A 71 6.76 -12.60 2.83
N GLY A 72 6.52 -11.54 3.61
CA GLY A 72 6.99 -11.41 4.98
C GLY A 72 8.50 -11.64 5.13
N ALA A 73 8.89 -12.46 6.10
CA ALA A 73 10.31 -12.71 6.43
C ALA A 73 11.13 -13.31 5.26
N GLN A 74 10.50 -14.08 4.36
CA GLN A 74 11.20 -14.62 3.19
C GLN A 74 11.57 -13.50 2.22
N LEU A 75 10.67 -12.56 2.00
CA LEU A 75 10.93 -11.37 1.19
C LEU A 75 12.00 -10.49 1.82
N ASP A 76 11.97 -10.30 3.13
CA ASP A 76 13.00 -9.55 3.86
C ASP A 76 14.40 -10.16 3.64
N ASN A 77 14.50 -11.50 3.68
CA ASN A 77 15.75 -12.22 3.43
C ASN A 77 16.25 -12.05 1.98
N ILE A 78 15.34 -11.97 1.00
CA ILE A 78 15.72 -11.70 -0.40
C ILE A 78 16.30 -10.29 -0.55
N GLY A 79 15.85 -9.32 0.24
CA GLY A 79 16.34 -7.95 0.22
C GLY A 79 17.75 -7.77 0.80
N LEU A 80 18.18 -8.63 1.75
CA LEU A 80 19.44 -8.47 2.47
C LEU A 80 20.69 -8.40 1.59
N PRO A 81 20.89 -9.26 0.56
CA PRO A 81 22.03 -9.18 -0.33
C PRO A 81 22.14 -7.88 -1.12
N PHE A 82 21.02 -7.19 -1.30
CA PHE A 82 20.93 -5.89 -1.97
C PHE A 82 21.00 -4.70 -1.02
N GLY A 83 21.19 -4.95 0.29
CA GLY A 83 21.18 -3.90 1.30
C GLY A 83 19.80 -3.28 1.57
N VAL A 84 18.74 -3.88 1.06
CA VAL A 84 17.36 -3.39 1.22
C VAL A 84 16.74 -4.02 2.46
N LYS A 85 16.27 -3.17 3.37
CA LYS A 85 15.53 -3.57 4.56
C LYS A 85 14.13 -2.98 4.49
N ARG A 86 13.14 -3.69 5.05
CA ARG A 86 11.76 -3.20 5.18
C ARG A 86 11.74 -1.92 6.02
N ASN A 87 11.09 -0.89 5.51
CA ASN A 87 10.85 0.34 6.26
C ASN A 87 9.92 0.02 7.43
N GLN A 88 10.32 0.46 8.61
CA GLN A 88 9.55 0.25 9.82
C GLN A 88 8.44 1.29 9.95
N ALA A 89 7.42 0.99 10.75
CA ALA A 89 6.39 1.94 11.09
C ALA A 89 6.98 3.17 11.79
N THR A 90 6.42 4.34 11.49
CA THR A 90 6.82 5.63 12.08
C THR A 90 5.71 6.23 12.92
N TYR A 91 6.08 7.17 13.79
CA TYR A 91 5.14 7.90 14.63
C TYR A 91 4.61 9.14 13.92
N ALA A 92 3.33 9.44 14.09
CA ALA A 92 2.80 10.76 13.73
C ALA A 92 3.37 11.83 14.67
N THR A 93 3.60 13.01 14.13
CA THR A 93 4.07 14.19 14.88
C THR A 93 3.09 15.35 14.73
N VAL A 94 3.05 16.20 15.72
CA VAL A 94 2.15 17.36 15.78
C VAL A 94 2.74 18.42 16.70
N THR A 95 2.48 19.68 16.43
CA THR A 95 2.88 20.78 17.34
C THR A 95 1.75 21.08 18.33
N ILE A 96 2.04 20.99 19.62
CA ILE A 96 1.10 21.27 20.71
C ILE A 96 1.43 22.63 21.31
N ARG A 97 0.43 23.48 21.40
CA ARG A 97 0.49 24.76 22.13
C ARG A 97 -0.03 24.57 23.53
N PHE A 98 0.84 24.78 24.51
CA PHE A 98 0.47 24.84 25.92
C PHE A 98 0.18 26.30 26.31
N THR A 99 -0.93 26.55 27.01
CA THR A 99 -1.40 27.86 27.38
C THR A 99 -1.58 27.99 28.89
N LEU A 100 -1.22 29.15 29.42
CA LEU A 100 -1.48 29.54 30.81
C LEU A 100 -2.71 30.44 30.88
N SER A 101 -3.50 30.33 31.93
CA SER A 101 -4.66 31.20 32.14
C SER A 101 -4.26 32.67 32.38
N VAL A 102 -3.11 32.89 32.97
CA VAL A 102 -2.54 34.25 33.26
C VAL A 102 -1.03 34.12 33.19
N ALA A 103 -0.36 35.18 32.67
CA ALA A 103 1.08 35.26 32.67
C ALA A 103 1.65 35.16 34.10
N GLN A 104 2.63 34.26 34.29
CA GLN A 104 3.22 33.97 35.60
C GLN A 104 4.46 34.82 35.85
N LYS A 105 4.77 35.00 37.13
CA LYS A 105 6.03 35.64 37.60
C LYS A 105 7.19 34.64 37.74
N SER A 106 6.92 33.35 37.50
CA SER A 106 7.88 32.25 37.50
C SER A 106 7.73 31.45 36.20
N VAL A 107 8.82 30.80 35.82
CA VAL A 107 8.81 29.91 34.62
C VAL A 107 7.90 28.73 34.87
N ALA A 108 6.99 28.44 33.94
CA ALA A 108 6.19 27.22 33.93
C ALA A 108 6.91 26.15 33.07
N MET A 109 7.18 24.99 33.65
CA MET A 109 7.95 23.92 33.03
C MET A 109 7.02 22.87 32.41
N ILE A 110 7.30 22.46 31.17
CA ILE A 110 6.61 21.39 30.49
C ILE A 110 7.62 20.26 30.30
N PRO A 111 7.50 19.16 31.07
CA PRO A 111 8.41 18.02 30.97
C PRO A 111 8.33 17.34 29.61
N GLN A 112 9.45 16.77 29.16
CA GLN A 112 9.44 15.80 28.08
C GLN A 112 8.56 14.59 28.46
N GLY A 113 7.79 14.06 27.52
CA GLY A 113 6.88 12.94 27.76
C GLY A 113 5.52 13.36 28.35
N THR A 114 5.23 14.67 28.46
CA THR A 114 3.89 15.14 28.84
C THR A 114 2.86 14.65 27.84
N ARG A 115 1.81 13.97 28.32
CA ARG A 115 0.81 13.31 27.50
C ARG A 115 -0.43 14.17 27.29
N ILE A 116 -0.83 14.24 26.03
CA ILE A 116 -2.06 14.89 25.58
C ILE A 116 -2.81 13.88 24.72
N ARG A 117 -4.13 13.91 24.72
CA ARG A 117 -4.95 12.99 23.94
C ARG A 117 -6.08 13.68 23.20
N THR A 118 -6.59 12.98 22.19
CA THR A 118 -7.88 13.31 21.57
C THR A 118 -9.05 12.76 22.40
N GLY A 119 -10.25 13.25 22.16
CA GLY A 119 -11.48 12.67 22.71
C GLY A 119 -11.68 11.19 22.32
N ALA A 120 -11.12 10.75 21.18
CA ALA A 120 -11.15 9.36 20.71
C ALA A 120 -10.11 8.44 21.39
N GLY A 121 -9.22 8.98 22.24
CA GLY A 121 -8.25 8.19 22.99
C GLY A 121 -6.92 7.95 22.28
N ILE A 122 -6.57 8.74 21.27
CA ILE A 122 -5.22 8.74 20.65
C ILE A 122 -4.32 9.63 21.47
N TYR A 123 -3.18 9.11 21.91
CA TYR A 123 -2.25 9.76 22.81
C TYR A 123 -1.02 10.28 22.06
N PHE A 124 -0.61 11.51 22.45
CA PHE A 124 0.64 12.15 22.02
C PHE A 124 1.46 12.51 23.24
N ALA A 125 2.78 12.45 23.14
CA ALA A 125 3.71 12.83 24.18
C ALA A 125 4.73 13.85 23.65
N THR A 126 5.05 14.88 24.43
CA THR A 126 6.07 15.89 24.06
C THR A 126 7.42 15.24 23.87
N THR A 127 8.12 15.61 22.78
CA THR A 127 9.41 15.01 22.41
C THR A 127 10.59 15.65 23.18
N GLU A 128 10.41 16.85 23.68
CA GLU A 128 11.43 17.62 24.36
C GLU A 128 10.88 18.39 25.57
N TYR A 129 11.78 18.84 26.42
CA TYR A 129 11.47 19.75 27.50
C TYR A 129 11.23 21.15 26.96
N ALA A 130 10.21 21.83 27.46
CA ALA A 130 9.93 23.24 27.13
C ALA A 130 9.58 24.02 28.37
N GLN A 131 9.66 25.37 28.27
CA GLN A 131 9.29 26.27 29.34
C GLN A 131 8.56 27.48 28.78
N ILE A 132 7.57 27.96 29.51
CA ILE A 132 6.92 29.23 29.24
C ILE A 132 7.63 30.30 30.05
N SER A 133 8.23 31.29 29.38
CA SER A 133 9.04 32.34 30.00
C SER A 133 8.18 33.29 30.84
N ILE A 134 8.82 33.99 31.74
CA ILE A 134 8.14 35.00 32.57
C ILE A 134 7.50 36.09 31.69
N GLY A 135 6.21 36.28 31.82
CA GLY A 135 5.43 37.26 31.05
C GLY A 135 4.83 36.72 29.78
N GLU A 136 5.20 35.52 29.36
CA GLU A 136 4.55 34.79 28.24
C GLU A 136 3.37 33.98 28.74
N THR A 137 2.45 33.65 27.84
CA THR A 137 1.24 32.88 28.14
C THR A 137 1.13 31.55 27.37
N SER A 138 2.05 31.30 26.45
CA SER A 138 2.04 30.05 25.67
C SER A 138 3.42 29.61 25.21
N VAL A 139 3.57 28.34 24.89
CA VAL A 139 4.74 27.76 24.23
C VAL A 139 4.29 26.65 23.29
N ASP A 140 4.94 26.54 22.14
CA ASP A 140 4.71 25.50 21.16
C ASP A 140 5.78 24.42 21.33
N VAL A 141 5.35 23.15 21.41
CA VAL A 141 6.23 22.00 21.64
C VAL A 141 5.86 20.87 20.67
N LEU A 142 6.86 20.28 20.05
CA LEU A 142 6.65 19.12 19.21
C LEU A 142 6.27 17.91 20.07
N ALA A 143 5.20 17.23 19.69
CA ALA A 143 4.75 15.98 20.28
C ALA A 143 4.69 14.87 19.22
N LYS A 144 4.85 13.63 19.65
CA LYS A 144 4.70 12.44 18.81
C LYS A 144 3.64 11.52 19.37
N ALA A 145 2.95 10.80 18.49
CA ALA A 145 2.01 9.77 18.90
C ALA A 145 2.71 8.67 19.75
N GLU A 146 2.02 8.08 20.70
CA GLU A 146 2.56 6.95 21.49
C GLU A 146 2.55 5.64 20.70
N VAL A 147 1.68 5.53 19.69
CA VAL A 147 1.55 4.35 18.83
C VAL A 147 2.07 4.71 17.43
N VAL A 148 2.85 3.82 16.85
CA VAL A 148 3.29 3.90 15.45
C VAL A 148 2.15 3.60 14.51
N GLY A 149 2.21 4.12 13.29
CA GLY A 149 1.25 3.82 12.23
C GLY A 149 0.51 5.06 11.72
N ALA A 150 -0.29 4.85 10.71
CA ALA A 150 -1.02 5.92 10.02
C ALA A 150 -2.28 6.39 10.80
N GLU A 151 -2.74 5.64 11.79
CA GLU A 151 -3.98 5.92 12.54
C GLU A 151 -3.96 7.28 13.25
N SER A 152 -2.77 7.72 13.67
CA SER A 152 -2.59 8.99 14.37
C SER A 152 -2.36 10.19 13.44
N ASN A 153 -2.49 10.02 12.12
CA ASN A 153 -2.39 11.10 11.14
C ASN A 153 -3.72 11.82 10.94
N ASP A 154 -3.64 12.94 10.23
CA ASP A 154 -4.79 13.71 9.75
C ASP A 154 -5.72 14.22 10.87
N ILE A 155 -5.23 14.34 12.10
CA ILE A 155 -6.01 14.91 13.22
C ILE A 155 -5.97 16.43 13.08
N PRO A 156 -7.14 17.08 12.88
CA PRO A 156 -7.19 18.53 12.65
C PRO A 156 -6.74 19.34 13.86
N PRO A 157 -6.33 20.61 13.67
CA PRO A 157 -6.03 21.52 14.77
C PRO A 157 -7.17 21.64 15.79
N GLY A 158 -6.83 21.70 17.09
CA GLY A 158 -7.78 21.84 18.20
C GLY A 158 -8.48 20.54 18.64
N VAL A 159 -8.17 19.39 18.03
CA VAL A 159 -8.79 18.09 18.40
C VAL A 159 -7.97 17.33 19.46
N ILE A 160 -6.66 17.58 19.53
CA ILE A 160 -5.79 17.05 20.58
C ILE A 160 -5.77 18.08 21.69
N ASP A 161 -6.76 18.05 22.59
CA ASP A 161 -7.06 19.12 23.54
C ASP A 161 -7.06 18.68 25.01
N THR A 162 -7.01 17.37 25.27
CA THR A 162 -7.14 16.84 26.62
C THR A 162 -5.78 16.54 27.22
N LEU A 163 -5.32 17.37 28.16
CA LEU A 163 -4.10 17.14 28.93
C LEU A 163 -4.32 15.96 29.90
N VAL A 164 -3.46 14.95 29.83
CA VAL A 164 -3.52 13.75 30.69
C VAL A 164 -2.76 13.99 31.98
N ASP A 165 -1.55 14.52 31.86
CA ASP A 165 -0.66 14.78 32.99
C ASP A 165 -0.83 16.26 33.41
N ALA A 166 -1.43 16.49 34.57
CA ALA A 166 -1.67 17.84 35.06
C ALA A 166 -0.32 18.58 35.34
N ILE A 167 -0.15 19.75 34.74
CA ILE A 167 1.03 20.56 34.89
C ILE A 167 0.64 21.84 35.66
N PRO A 168 1.39 22.26 36.70
CA PRO A 168 1.10 23.47 37.42
C PRO A 168 1.01 24.68 36.50
N PHE A 169 -0.01 25.52 36.67
CA PHE A 169 -0.29 26.77 35.94
C PHE A 169 -0.72 26.60 34.47
N VAL A 170 -0.61 25.43 33.87
CA VAL A 170 -1.11 25.17 32.49
C VAL A 170 -2.63 25.06 32.54
N ALA A 171 -3.32 25.89 31.79
CA ALA A 171 -4.76 25.94 31.69
C ALA A 171 -5.31 24.99 30.61
N GLY A 172 -4.54 24.78 29.54
CA GLY A 172 -4.90 23.91 28.44
C GLY A 172 -3.73 23.65 27.50
N ALA A 173 -3.93 22.65 26.67
CA ALA A 173 -3.01 22.29 25.57
C ALA A 173 -3.86 21.92 24.36
N GLU A 174 -3.47 22.36 23.17
CA GLU A 174 -4.15 22.04 21.93
C GLU A 174 -3.16 21.93 20.77
N ASN A 175 -3.45 21.11 19.78
CA ASN A 175 -2.65 21.07 18.57
C ASN A 175 -2.96 22.24 17.65
N ILE A 176 -1.91 22.88 17.12
CA ILE A 176 -2.04 24.04 16.22
C ILE A 176 -1.92 23.67 14.74
N ASP A 177 -1.42 22.47 14.44
CA ASP A 177 -1.30 21.92 13.11
C ASP A 177 -2.00 20.56 13.01
N THR A 178 -2.08 20.03 11.80
CA THR A 178 -2.60 18.68 11.55
C THR A 178 -1.49 17.67 11.79
N SER A 179 -1.78 16.58 12.51
CA SER A 179 -0.82 15.51 12.74
C SER A 179 -0.43 14.80 11.44
N SER A 180 0.85 14.48 11.28
CA SER A 180 1.39 13.84 10.06
C SER A 180 2.66 13.04 10.33
N GLY A 181 3.14 12.26 9.36
CA GLY A 181 4.40 11.52 9.41
C GLY A 181 4.31 10.13 10.03
N GLY A 182 3.14 9.72 10.50
CA GLY A 182 2.89 8.34 10.90
C GLY A 182 2.76 7.43 9.68
N ALA A 183 3.41 6.28 9.71
CA ALA A 183 3.32 5.30 8.65
C ALA A 183 3.33 3.89 9.23
N ASP A 184 2.58 3.00 8.60
CA ASP A 184 2.60 1.58 8.94
C ASP A 184 3.88 0.90 8.42
N VAL A 185 4.11 -0.33 8.82
CA VAL A 185 5.21 -1.14 8.27
C VAL A 185 5.02 -1.29 6.76
N GLU A 186 6.10 -1.15 6.02
CA GLU A 186 6.12 -1.27 4.56
C GLU A 186 5.47 -2.57 4.08
N SER A 187 4.60 -2.47 3.09
CA SER A 187 3.93 -3.62 2.48
C SER A 187 4.89 -4.51 1.69
N ASP A 188 4.52 -5.77 1.48
CA ASP A 188 5.32 -6.71 0.68
C ASP A 188 5.47 -6.22 -0.77
N ASP A 189 4.44 -5.59 -1.34
CA ASP A 189 4.47 -5.07 -2.71
C ASP A 189 5.46 -3.91 -2.86
N SER A 190 5.47 -2.97 -1.91
CA SER A 190 6.42 -1.85 -1.88
C SER A 190 7.86 -2.36 -1.73
N LEU A 191 8.09 -3.26 -0.78
CA LEU A 191 9.41 -3.86 -0.57
C LEU A 191 9.89 -4.65 -1.80
N THR A 192 9.02 -5.42 -2.44
CA THR A 192 9.33 -6.15 -3.68
C THR A 192 9.78 -5.18 -4.77
N ARG A 193 9.07 -4.07 -4.95
CA ARG A 193 9.45 -3.04 -5.92
C ARG A 193 10.81 -2.42 -5.60
N ARG A 194 11.07 -2.10 -4.33
CA ARG A 194 12.38 -1.56 -3.90
C ARG A 194 13.52 -2.54 -4.11
N ILE A 195 13.33 -3.82 -3.81
CA ILE A 195 14.34 -4.86 -4.08
C ILE A 195 14.62 -4.96 -5.58
N TRP A 196 13.56 -4.93 -6.41
CA TRP A 196 13.69 -4.94 -7.86
C TRP A 196 14.48 -3.74 -8.41
N LEU A 197 14.26 -2.55 -7.86
CA LEU A 197 14.92 -1.31 -8.25
C LEU A 197 16.34 -1.17 -7.68
N SER A 198 16.67 -1.86 -6.59
CA SER A 198 17.93 -1.66 -5.87
C SER A 198 19.21 -1.80 -6.72
N PRO A 199 19.30 -2.68 -7.74
CA PRO A 199 20.51 -2.75 -8.57
C PRO A 199 20.81 -1.45 -9.34
N THR A 200 19.81 -0.62 -9.58
CA THR A 200 19.97 0.65 -10.30
C THR A 200 20.70 1.70 -9.48
N THR A 201 20.72 1.55 -8.15
CA THR A 201 21.41 2.47 -7.23
C THR A 201 22.94 2.36 -7.30
N TYR A 202 23.47 1.31 -7.89
CA TYR A 202 24.92 1.17 -8.12
C TYR A 202 25.43 2.13 -9.22
N SER A 203 24.55 2.71 -10.02
CA SER A 203 24.93 3.67 -11.06
C SER A 203 25.09 5.06 -10.47
N CYS A 204 26.27 5.66 -10.65
CA CYS A 204 26.53 7.06 -10.28
C CYS A 204 25.96 8.09 -11.27
N ALA A 205 25.35 7.64 -12.38
CA ALA A 205 24.84 8.53 -13.44
C ALA A 205 23.40 9.02 -13.22
N GLY A 206 22.77 8.71 -12.08
CA GLY A 206 21.41 9.14 -11.75
C GLY A 206 20.33 8.53 -12.69
N PRO A 207 20.27 7.20 -12.89
CA PRO A 207 19.22 6.63 -13.70
C PRO A 207 17.84 6.87 -13.06
N ARG A 208 16.81 6.96 -13.89
CA ARG A 208 15.42 7.17 -13.47
C ARG A 208 15.01 6.28 -12.29
N ASP A 209 15.26 4.99 -12.45
CA ASP A 209 14.87 3.96 -11.47
C ASP A 209 15.59 4.10 -10.12
N ALA A 210 16.83 4.69 -10.11
CA ALA A 210 17.51 4.99 -8.87
C ALA A 210 16.82 6.12 -8.10
N TYR A 211 16.37 7.16 -8.77
CA TYR A 211 15.57 8.21 -8.13
C TYR A 211 14.25 7.67 -7.57
N GLU A 212 13.56 6.81 -8.33
CA GLU A 212 12.33 6.15 -7.87
C GLU A 212 12.60 5.26 -6.64
N PHE A 213 13.70 4.49 -6.67
CA PHE A 213 14.12 3.70 -5.50
C PHE A 213 14.36 4.55 -4.26
N TRP A 214 15.11 5.65 -4.39
CA TRP A 214 15.40 6.52 -3.25
C TRP A 214 14.15 7.20 -2.72
N ALA A 215 13.26 7.66 -3.59
CA ALA A 215 11.99 8.25 -3.19
C ALA A 215 11.15 7.25 -2.38
N MET A 216 11.00 6.01 -2.85
CA MET A 216 10.29 4.96 -2.13
C MET A 216 11.01 4.51 -0.85
N SER A 217 12.32 4.75 -0.74
CA SER A 217 13.10 4.43 0.47
C SER A 217 12.98 5.49 1.57
N PHE A 218 12.42 6.65 1.26
CA PHE A 218 12.29 7.77 2.20
C PHE A 218 11.38 7.41 3.37
N ARG A 219 10.18 6.87 3.07
CA ARG A 219 9.17 6.55 4.08
C ARG A 219 8.27 5.41 3.56
N SER A 220 7.76 4.57 4.46
CA SER A 220 6.99 3.38 4.10
C SER A 220 5.61 3.67 3.52
N ASP A 221 5.08 4.87 3.74
CA ASP A 221 3.80 5.31 3.18
C ASP A 221 3.91 5.88 1.76
N ILE A 222 5.09 5.91 1.15
CA ILE A 222 5.22 6.24 -0.27
C ILE A 222 4.78 5.02 -1.10
N GLU A 223 3.62 5.10 -1.72
CA GLU A 223 3.06 4.02 -2.54
C GLU A 223 3.71 3.94 -3.91
N ASN A 224 3.91 5.09 -4.54
CA ASN A 224 4.46 5.19 -5.88
C ASN A 224 5.27 6.47 -6.06
N ALA A 225 6.35 6.39 -6.85
CA ALA A 225 7.15 7.53 -7.25
C ALA A 225 7.54 7.39 -8.73
N ILE A 226 7.59 8.50 -9.44
CA ILE A 226 8.01 8.58 -10.84
C ILE A 226 9.02 9.72 -10.98
N ALA A 227 10.18 9.41 -11.56
CA ALA A 227 11.21 10.39 -11.87
C ALA A 227 11.18 10.76 -13.36
N ILE A 228 11.28 12.05 -13.67
CA ILE A 228 11.27 12.57 -15.03
C ILE A 228 12.37 13.61 -15.19
N SER A 229 13.14 13.54 -16.27
CA SER A 229 14.05 14.61 -16.69
C SER A 229 13.41 15.36 -17.84
N PRO A 230 12.87 16.59 -17.62
CA PRO A 230 12.24 17.37 -18.67
C PRO A 230 13.28 17.89 -19.67
N ARG A 231 12.95 17.84 -20.97
CA ARG A 231 13.86 18.36 -22.01
C ARG A 231 14.08 19.86 -21.92
N SER A 232 13.11 20.58 -21.42
CA SER A 232 13.16 22.05 -21.26
C SER A 232 14.11 22.51 -20.16
N GLN A 233 14.46 21.61 -19.22
CA GLN A 233 15.33 21.91 -18.07
C GLN A 233 16.41 20.82 -17.93
N PRO A 234 17.53 20.91 -18.67
CA PRO A 234 18.64 19.98 -18.53
C PRO A 234 19.17 19.96 -17.10
N CYS A 235 19.71 18.82 -16.67
CA CYS A 235 20.25 18.58 -15.33
C CYS A 235 19.20 18.76 -14.21
N THR A 236 17.91 18.65 -14.54
CA THR A 236 16.82 18.68 -13.54
C THR A 236 16.08 17.36 -13.55
N ALA A 237 15.84 16.81 -12.36
CA ALA A 237 15.01 15.63 -12.13
C ALA A 237 13.77 16.03 -11.34
N TYR A 238 12.58 15.88 -11.94
CA TYR A 238 11.32 15.99 -11.24
C TYR A 238 10.93 14.65 -10.65
N ILE A 239 10.61 14.63 -9.36
CA ILE A 239 10.15 13.44 -8.65
C ILE A 239 8.73 13.67 -8.20
N TYR A 240 7.82 12.97 -8.85
CA TYR A 240 6.42 12.93 -8.47
C TYR A 240 6.17 11.72 -7.60
N PHE A 241 5.49 11.88 -6.48
CA PHE A 241 5.19 10.78 -5.58
C PHE A 241 3.79 10.90 -4.97
N MET A 242 3.30 9.78 -4.49
CA MET A 242 1.97 9.63 -3.92
C MET A 242 2.05 8.77 -2.66
N LEU A 243 1.25 9.11 -1.68
CA LEU A 243 1.15 8.36 -0.42
C LEU A 243 0.14 7.21 -0.55
N THR A 244 0.25 6.24 0.35
CA THR A 244 -0.61 5.05 0.43
C THR A 244 -2.10 5.43 0.43
N GLY A 245 -2.89 4.66 -0.33
CA GLY A 245 -4.32 4.91 -0.53
C GLY A 245 -4.62 6.07 -1.47
N GLY A 246 -3.68 6.44 -2.34
CA GLY A 246 -3.86 7.49 -3.33
C GLY A 246 -3.90 8.91 -2.74
N LYS A 247 -3.40 9.10 -1.52
CA LYS A 247 -3.32 10.42 -0.89
C LYS A 247 -2.25 11.28 -1.54
N MET A 248 -2.55 12.57 -1.68
CA MET A 248 -1.60 13.56 -2.18
C MET A 248 -0.63 13.97 -1.09
N PRO A 249 0.66 14.13 -1.40
CA PRO A 249 1.63 14.67 -0.45
C PRO A 249 1.33 16.12 -0.11
N SER A 250 1.51 16.49 1.16
CA SER A 250 1.44 17.88 1.62
C SER A 250 2.70 18.66 1.23
N GLU A 251 2.68 19.99 1.35
CA GLU A 251 3.86 20.83 1.13
C GLU A 251 5.02 20.44 2.05
N LYS A 252 4.72 20.00 3.29
CA LYS A 252 5.70 19.50 4.25
C LYS A 252 6.34 18.20 3.74
N ASP A 253 5.54 17.24 3.28
CA ASP A 253 6.04 15.98 2.73
C ASP A 253 6.95 16.21 1.52
N ILE A 254 6.57 17.15 0.64
CA ILE A 254 7.36 17.53 -0.54
C ILE A 254 8.72 18.10 -0.11
N SER A 255 8.74 19.04 0.84
CA SER A 255 9.97 19.66 1.34
C SER A 255 10.90 18.66 2.03
N GLU A 256 10.34 17.75 2.84
CA GLU A 256 11.11 16.69 3.50
C GLU A 256 11.70 15.71 2.49
N MET A 257 10.92 15.29 1.50
CA MET A 257 11.38 14.43 0.39
C MET A 257 12.50 15.12 -0.41
N GLU A 258 12.34 16.40 -0.73
CA GLU A 258 13.35 17.16 -1.48
C GLU A 258 14.67 17.26 -0.71
N THR A 259 14.60 17.54 0.58
CA THR A 259 15.77 17.55 1.48
C THR A 259 16.46 16.19 1.51
N PHE A 260 15.68 15.11 1.59
CA PHE A 260 16.19 13.74 1.56
C PHE A 260 16.88 13.40 0.22
N MET A 261 16.28 13.82 -0.90
CA MET A 261 16.80 13.53 -2.25
C MET A 261 18.02 14.37 -2.60
N MET A 262 18.16 15.57 -2.04
CA MET A 262 19.31 16.46 -2.28
C MET A 262 20.63 15.97 -1.68
N ASN A 263 20.64 14.88 -0.93
CA ASN A 263 21.86 14.28 -0.39
C ASN A 263 22.79 13.81 -1.50
N GLU A 264 24.07 14.17 -1.45
CA GLU A 264 25.09 13.86 -2.47
C GLU A 264 25.30 12.35 -2.71
N ALA A 265 24.98 11.51 -1.74
CA ALA A 265 25.04 10.05 -1.89
C ALA A 265 23.88 9.46 -2.75
N ARG A 266 22.86 10.26 -3.09
CA ARG A 266 21.66 9.80 -3.80
C ARG A 266 21.48 10.38 -5.20
N ARG A 267 22.20 11.46 -5.51
CA ARG A 267 22.12 12.13 -6.80
C ARG A 267 23.49 12.43 -7.39
N PRO A 268 23.61 12.53 -8.71
CA PRO A 268 24.79 13.17 -9.34
C PRO A 268 24.95 14.61 -8.84
N MET A 269 26.18 15.08 -8.76
CA MET A 269 26.48 16.45 -8.32
C MET A 269 25.85 17.52 -9.22
N THR A 270 25.63 17.19 -10.49
CA THR A 270 25.06 18.11 -11.51
C THR A 270 23.55 18.20 -11.50
N ASP A 271 22.85 17.28 -10.82
CA ASP A 271 21.41 17.20 -10.92
C ASP A 271 20.72 18.05 -9.83
N LEU A 272 19.80 18.89 -10.26
CA LEU A 272 18.84 19.56 -9.41
C LEU A 272 17.60 18.65 -9.26
N VAL A 273 17.29 18.23 -8.05
CA VAL A 273 16.11 17.43 -7.76
C VAL A 273 14.99 18.32 -7.24
N ILE A 274 13.82 18.24 -7.85
CA ILE A 274 12.61 18.97 -7.46
C ILE A 274 11.49 17.96 -7.25
N CYS A 275 10.94 17.93 -6.04
CA CYS A 275 9.82 17.05 -5.70
C CYS A 275 8.48 17.75 -5.95
N LYS A 276 7.50 17.01 -6.43
CA LYS A 276 6.16 17.54 -6.77
C LYS A 276 5.05 16.53 -6.47
N ALA A 277 3.86 17.05 -6.17
CA ALA A 277 2.65 16.27 -6.20
C ALA A 277 2.18 16.08 -7.65
N PRO A 278 1.59 14.93 -8.03
CA PRO A 278 0.89 14.76 -9.29
C PRO A 278 -0.30 15.73 -9.43
N GLU A 279 -0.68 16.09 -10.66
CA GLU A 279 -1.89 16.87 -10.88
C GLU A 279 -3.13 15.95 -10.87
N GLU A 280 -4.23 16.42 -10.29
CA GLU A 280 -5.47 15.66 -10.26
C GLU A 280 -6.29 15.85 -11.54
N VAL A 281 -6.75 14.73 -12.13
CA VAL A 281 -7.65 14.69 -13.28
C VAL A 281 -9.00 14.15 -12.84
N GLU A 282 -9.99 14.99 -12.83
CA GLU A 282 -11.32 14.60 -12.37
C GLU A 282 -12.04 13.70 -13.37
N TYR A 283 -12.80 12.72 -12.81
CA TYR A 283 -13.76 11.87 -13.53
C TYR A 283 -14.97 11.60 -12.64
N SER A 284 -16.08 11.23 -13.25
CA SER A 284 -17.30 10.81 -12.56
C SER A 284 -17.65 9.35 -12.86
N ILE A 285 -18.50 8.74 -12.05
CA ILE A 285 -19.05 7.41 -12.28
C ILE A 285 -20.56 7.55 -12.33
N ASP A 286 -21.15 7.22 -13.50
CA ASP A 286 -22.60 7.23 -13.72
C ASP A 286 -22.99 6.11 -14.68
N PHE A 287 -23.76 5.13 -14.16
CA PHE A 287 -24.25 4.03 -14.98
C PHE A 287 -25.50 3.40 -14.42
N THR A 288 -26.23 2.72 -15.32
CA THR A 288 -27.35 1.85 -14.98
C THR A 288 -26.96 0.41 -15.26
N TYR A 289 -27.31 -0.52 -14.35
CA TYR A 289 -27.01 -1.93 -14.54
C TYR A 289 -28.25 -2.81 -14.40
N TYR A 290 -28.22 -3.94 -15.09
CA TYR A 290 -29.29 -4.93 -15.12
C TYR A 290 -28.74 -6.31 -14.77
N ILE A 291 -29.53 -7.11 -14.05
CA ILE A 291 -29.18 -8.50 -13.70
C ILE A 291 -29.99 -9.49 -14.53
N GLY A 292 -29.47 -10.69 -14.74
CA GLY A 292 -30.20 -11.73 -15.46
C GLY A 292 -31.30 -12.37 -14.62
N ALA A 293 -32.34 -12.88 -15.26
CA ALA A 293 -33.48 -13.55 -14.61
C ALA A 293 -33.04 -14.72 -13.71
N SER A 294 -31.97 -15.45 -14.08
CA SER A 294 -31.37 -16.51 -13.25
C SER A 294 -30.83 -16.02 -11.91
N SER A 295 -30.42 -14.75 -11.81
CA SER A 295 -29.88 -14.12 -10.61
C SER A 295 -30.92 -13.39 -9.77
N LYS A 296 -32.19 -13.38 -10.19
CA LYS A 296 -33.29 -12.64 -9.50
C LYS A 296 -33.42 -12.97 -8.01
N LYS A 297 -33.24 -14.25 -7.63
CA LYS A 297 -33.30 -14.67 -6.22
C LYS A 297 -32.15 -14.14 -5.36
N ASN A 298 -31.03 -13.74 -5.98
CA ASN A 298 -29.81 -13.25 -5.34
C ASN A 298 -29.56 -11.76 -5.66
N ALA A 299 -30.61 -11.01 -6.03
CA ALA A 299 -30.48 -9.61 -6.45
C ALA A 299 -29.73 -8.74 -5.42
N ASP A 300 -30.04 -8.89 -4.14
CA ASP A 300 -29.40 -8.13 -3.06
C ASP A 300 -27.90 -8.43 -2.95
N ILE A 301 -27.51 -9.70 -3.14
CA ILE A 301 -26.10 -10.10 -3.13
C ILE A 301 -25.36 -9.47 -4.31
N VAL A 302 -25.98 -9.48 -5.50
CA VAL A 302 -25.39 -8.84 -6.69
C VAL A 302 -25.26 -7.33 -6.48
N GLN A 303 -26.26 -6.66 -5.88
CA GLN A 303 -26.18 -5.22 -5.57
C GLN A 303 -25.02 -4.91 -4.60
N GLN A 304 -24.84 -5.71 -3.56
CA GLN A 304 -23.69 -5.57 -2.65
C GLN A 304 -22.34 -5.80 -3.38
N ASN A 305 -22.28 -6.80 -4.25
CA ASN A 305 -21.08 -7.06 -5.06
C ASN A 305 -20.81 -5.91 -6.04
N VAL A 306 -21.84 -5.30 -6.64
CA VAL A 306 -21.70 -4.10 -7.49
C VAL A 306 -21.12 -2.94 -6.70
N ALA A 307 -21.64 -2.66 -5.49
CA ALA A 307 -21.10 -1.59 -4.65
C ALA A 307 -19.62 -1.82 -4.33
N ARG A 308 -19.25 -3.06 -4.00
CA ARG A 308 -17.84 -3.45 -3.77
C ARG A 308 -16.99 -3.29 -5.03
N ALA A 309 -17.47 -3.74 -6.18
CA ALA A 309 -16.75 -3.62 -7.46
C ALA A 309 -16.51 -2.16 -7.85
N VAL A 310 -17.44 -1.26 -7.55
CA VAL A 310 -17.27 0.19 -7.76
C VAL A 310 -16.18 0.74 -6.83
N GLN A 311 -16.18 0.34 -5.56
CA GLN A 311 -15.13 0.77 -4.62
C GLN A 311 -13.74 0.24 -5.04
N GLU A 312 -13.65 -1.04 -5.38
CA GLU A 312 -12.41 -1.65 -5.88
C GLU A 312 -11.91 -0.99 -7.17
N TYR A 313 -12.81 -0.51 -8.03
CA TYR A 313 -12.44 0.25 -9.22
C TYR A 313 -11.89 1.63 -8.84
N GLN A 314 -12.49 2.33 -7.89
CA GLN A 314 -12.01 3.64 -7.42
C GLN A 314 -10.61 3.53 -6.84
N ASP A 315 -10.38 2.55 -5.96
CA ASP A 315 -9.09 2.31 -5.34
C ASP A 315 -8.03 1.94 -6.41
N TRP A 316 -8.38 1.05 -7.33
CA TRP A 316 -7.51 0.68 -8.43
C TRP A 316 -7.21 1.86 -9.35
N GLN A 317 -8.22 2.68 -9.69
CA GLN A 317 -8.07 3.82 -10.60
C GLN A 317 -7.17 4.92 -10.02
N ARG A 318 -7.15 5.09 -8.69
CA ARG A 318 -6.36 6.09 -7.98
C ARG A 318 -4.86 5.73 -7.97
N SER A 319 -4.24 5.80 -9.15
CA SER A 319 -2.82 5.50 -9.34
C SER A 319 -2.20 6.47 -10.35
N ILE A 320 -0.92 6.80 -10.14
CA ILE A 320 -0.20 7.75 -11.01
C ILE A 320 -0.18 7.25 -12.47
N GLY A 321 -0.56 8.13 -13.40
CA GLY A 321 -0.46 7.88 -14.85
C GLY A 321 -1.36 6.76 -15.35
N ARG A 322 -2.40 6.38 -14.60
CA ARG A 322 -3.35 5.36 -15.02
C ARG A 322 -4.50 5.98 -15.79
N ASP A 323 -4.67 5.59 -17.04
CA ASP A 323 -5.78 6.04 -17.89
C ASP A 323 -7.13 5.72 -17.25
N ILE A 324 -8.07 6.65 -17.37
CA ILE A 324 -9.46 6.42 -16.95
C ILE A 324 -10.09 5.47 -17.96
N ASN A 325 -10.26 4.19 -17.55
CA ASN A 325 -10.70 3.13 -18.43
C ASN A 325 -12.06 2.56 -18.01
N PRO A 326 -13.15 2.90 -18.74
CA PRO A 326 -14.48 2.37 -18.45
C PRO A 326 -14.59 0.86 -18.62
N MET A 327 -13.74 0.24 -19.47
CA MET A 327 -13.79 -1.21 -19.72
C MET A 327 -13.37 -2.00 -18.48
N GLU A 328 -12.47 -1.49 -17.66
CA GLU A 328 -12.10 -2.12 -16.39
C GLU A 328 -13.28 -2.12 -15.41
N LEU A 329 -14.02 -1.02 -15.32
CA LEU A 329 -15.22 -0.95 -14.51
C LEU A 329 -16.28 -1.96 -14.99
N ILE A 330 -16.53 -2.01 -16.30
CA ILE A 330 -17.46 -2.98 -16.91
C ILE A 330 -17.02 -4.41 -16.60
N TYR A 331 -15.74 -4.71 -16.71
CA TYR A 331 -15.20 -6.05 -16.39
C TYR A 331 -15.50 -6.43 -14.94
N ARG A 332 -15.22 -5.56 -13.97
CA ARG A 332 -15.51 -5.79 -12.54
C ARG A 332 -17.00 -5.95 -12.26
N LEU A 333 -17.85 -5.15 -12.89
CA LEU A 333 -19.30 -5.26 -12.77
C LEU A 333 -19.82 -6.58 -13.34
N ARG A 334 -19.25 -7.05 -14.46
CA ARG A 334 -19.58 -8.37 -15.02
C ARG A 334 -19.18 -9.50 -14.08
N ALA A 335 -18.00 -9.43 -13.46
CA ALA A 335 -17.54 -10.39 -12.47
C ALA A 335 -18.44 -10.36 -11.20
N ALA A 336 -19.01 -9.22 -10.84
CA ALA A 336 -19.97 -9.07 -9.73
C ALA A 336 -21.36 -9.69 -10.02
N GLY A 337 -21.62 -10.19 -11.25
CA GLY A 337 -22.88 -10.85 -11.63
C GLY A 337 -23.86 -9.97 -12.43
N VAL A 338 -23.40 -8.82 -12.90
CA VAL A 338 -24.20 -7.95 -13.76
C VAL A 338 -24.30 -8.53 -15.18
N LYS A 339 -25.49 -8.55 -15.75
CA LYS A 339 -25.75 -9.00 -17.13
C LYS A 339 -25.43 -7.92 -18.16
N ARG A 340 -25.91 -6.68 -17.95
CA ARG A 340 -25.74 -5.56 -18.87
C ARG A 340 -25.50 -4.27 -18.09
N VAL A 341 -24.67 -3.40 -18.65
CA VAL A 341 -24.35 -2.08 -18.10
C VAL A 341 -24.60 -1.04 -19.18
N GLU A 342 -25.31 0.02 -18.84
CA GLU A 342 -25.45 1.26 -19.62
C GLU A 342 -24.55 2.32 -18.98
N MET A 343 -23.32 2.42 -19.48
CA MET A 343 -22.32 3.37 -19.00
C MET A 343 -22.54 4.74 -19.61
N ARG A 344 -22.70 5.76 -18.76
CA ARG A 344 -22.70 7.17 -19.17
C ARG A 344 -21.34 7.81 -18.88
N GLU A 345 -20.80 7.52 -17.69
CA GLU A 345 -19.47 7.95 -17.24
C GLU A 345 -18.82 6.81 -16.42
N PRO A 346 -17.48 6.67 -16.46
CA PRO A 346 -16.51 7.52 -17.13
C PRO A 346 -16.40 7.22 -18.63
N ALA A 347 -16.06 8.24 -19.41
CA ALA A 347 -15.50 8.05 -20.75
C ALA A 347 -14.01 7.73 -20.66
N PHE A 348 -13.46 7.10 -21.70
CA PHE A 348 -12.01 6.85 -21.75
C PHE A 348 -11.25 8.18 -21.83
N LYS A 349 -10.26 8.35 -20.94
CA LYS A 349 -9.42 9.54 -20.90
C LYS A 349 -7.98 9.15 -20.61
N VAL A 350 -7.06 9.63 -21.45
CA VAL A 350 -5.62 9.45 -21.22
C VAL A 350 -5.18 10.31 -20.04
N VAL A 351 -4.37 9.74 -19.17
CA VAL A 351 -3.79 10.39 -17.99
C VAL A 351 -2.27 10.42 -18.15
N GLU A 352 -1.67 11.60 -18.07
CA GLU A 352 -0.25 11.77 -18.32
C GLU A 352 0.58 11.05 -17.25
N SER A 353 1.45 10.14 -17.71
CA SER A 353 2.31 9.29 -16.86
C SER A 353 3.76 9.77 -16.78
N GLY A 354 4.05 10.96 -17.32
CA GLY A 354 5.42 11.45 -17.47
C GLY A 354 6.21 10.80 -18.62
N ALA A 355 5.56 10.03 -19.48
CA ALA A 355 6.20 9.46 -20.66
C ALA A 355 6.58 10.54 -21.68
N ASP A 356 5.78 11.61 -21.77
CA ASP A 356 6.08 12.78 -22.61
C ASP A 356 7.04 13.73 -21.86
N LYS A 357 8.32 13.66 -22.25
CA LYS A 357 9.39 14.51 -21.68
C LYS A 357 9.29 16.00 -22.05
N GLU A 358 8.51 16.34 -23.06
CA GLU A 358 8.25 17.74 -23.42
C GLU A 358 7.28 18.37 -22.41
N LYS A 359 6.21 17.66 -22.09
CA LYS A 359 5.23 18.12 -21.09
C LYS A 359 5.75 17.99 -19.67
N ALA A 360 6.52 16.93 -19.40
CA ALA A 360 7.02 16.56 -18.07
C ALA A 360 5.92 16.61 -16.98
N LEU A 361 4.73 16.17 -17.36
CA LEU A 361 3.52 16.19 -16.54
C LEU A 361 3.18 14.80 -16.05
N VAL A 362 2.82 14.72 -14.77
CA VAL A 362 2.33 13.49 -14.13
C VAL A 362 0.98 13.78 -13.51
N GLN A 363 0.02 12.93 -13.82
CA GLN A 363 -1.36 13.09 -13.39
C GLN A 363 -1.87 11.86 -12.65
N ILE A 364 -2.90 12.06 -11.83
CA ILE A 364 -3.61 11.01 -11.09
C ILE A 364 -5.13 11.22 -11.24
N PRO A 365 -5.91 10.17 -11.54
CA PRO A 365 -7.37 10.27 -11.56
C PRO A 365 -7.95 10.55 -10.18
N LYS A 366 -8.94 11.44 -10.14
CA LYS A 366 -9.70 11.78 -8.93
C LYS A 366 -11.19 11.68 -9.22
N LEU A 367 -11.90 10.89 -8.42
CA LEU A 367 -13.35 10.84 -8.50
C LEU A 367 -13.95 12.18 -8.04
N SER A 368 -14.80 12.76 -8.88
CA SER A 368 -15.54 13.97 -8.59
C SER A 368 -16.95 13.61 -8.12
N GLY A 369 -17.25 13.89 -6.87
CA GLY A 369 -18.55 13.59 -6.26
C GLY A 369 -18.77 12.12 -5.91
N GLN A 370 -20.03 11.78 -5.62
CA GLN A 370 -20.42 10.39 -5.32
C GLN A 370 -20.81 9.64 -6.60
N PRO A 371 -20.48 8.33 -6.72
CA PRO A 371 -20.92 7.51 -7.85
C PRO A 371 -22.45 7.47 -7.97
N THR A 372 -22.97 7.71 -9.17
CA THR A 372 -24.39 7.53 -9.50
C THR A 372 -24.59 6.13 -10.07
N VAL A 373 -25.05 5.21 -9.23
CA VAL A 373 -25.25 3.79 -9.59
C VAL A 373 -26.73 3.46 -9.51
N VAL A 374 -27.34 3.14 -10.65
CA VAL A 374 -28.77 2.88 -10.74
C VAL A 374 -29.03 1.40 -11.06
N TYR A 375 -29.83 0.75 -10.25
CA TYR A 375 -30.33 -0.59 -10.54
C TYR A 375 -31.52 -0.51 -11.51
N GLY A 376 -31.35 -0.99 -12.74
CA GLY A 376 -32.35 -0.94 -13.81
C GLY A 376 -33.34 -2.11 -13.80
N GLY A 377 -33.14 -3.12 -12.93
CA GLY A 377 -34.03 -4.26 -12.80
C GLY A 377 -33.47 -5.56 -13.37
N VAL A 378 -34.37 -6.52 -13.57
CA VAL A 378 -34.06 -7.87 -14.09
C VAL A 378 -34.40 -7.93 -15.57
N GLU A 379 -33.49 -8.49 -16.37
CA GLU A 379 -33.68 -8.75 -17.81
C GLU A 379 -33.62 -10.26 -18.11
N ASP A 380 -34.45 -10.71 -19.02
CA ASP A 380 -34.49 -12.10 -19.51
C ASP A 380 -33.27 -12.49 -20.35
#